data_4ef3014e02a4a2def893bd086237cc0f
#
_entry.id   4ef3014e02a4a2def893bd086237cc0f
#
_cell.length_a   1.000
_cell.length_b   1.000
_cell.length_c   1.000
_cell.angle_alpha   90.00
_cell.angle_beta   90.00
_cell.angle_gamma   90.00
#
_symmetry.space_group_name_H-M   'P 1'
#
loop_
_entity.id
_entity.type
_entity.pdbx_description
1 polymer ?
#
loop_
_entity_poly.entity_id
_entity_poly.type
_entity_poly.pdbx_seq_one_letter_code
_entity_poly.pdbx_strand_id
1 'polypeptide(L)'
;MAATRTGHGSPGMGPGTSANPKESATDTFATLHSLALRGAARQLPEEPGSLIREGLVRPTSKGYELTELGHRRHRALFEGERRSIDLGLLEMAYARLPGLTRRLRDLSLEWEANDELTRGQMVGRLCAIVDEAELILRRSAAIAPRFASYRRRLDVAKYLLLDSDLRYAFETGVQSILTVWREMTEDYLQTLGCAHDEDDL
;
A
#
# COMPACT_ATOMS: atom_id res chain seq x y z
N MET A 1 -19.71 -33.89 -60.86
CA MET A 1 -20.39 -34.61 -59.75
C MET A 1 -19.82 -34.12 -58.43
N ALA A 2 -20.66 -33.54 -57.64
CA ALA A 2 -20.33 -32.88 -56.39
C ALA A 2 -20.10 -33.85 -55.22
N ALA A 3 -19.29 -33.48 -54.27
CA ALA A 3 -19.43 -33.93 -52.89
C ALA A 3 -18.88 -32.88 -51.95
N THR A 4 -19.81 -32.13 -51.37
CA THR A 4 -19.69 -31.23 -50.25
C THR A 4 -19.38 -32.00 -48.98
N ARG A 5 -18.38 -31.56 -48.20
CA ARG A 5 -18.15 -32.07 -46.85
C ARG A 5 -18.08 -30.89 -45.87
N THR A 6 -19.18 -30.69 -45.19
CA THR A 6 -19.34 -29.80 -44.04
C THR A 6 -18.55 -30.32 -42.83
N GLY A 7 -17.56 -29.53 -42.37
CA GLY A 7 -16.84 -29.74 -41.12
C GLY A 7 -17.44 -28.86 -40.03
N HIS A 8 -18.10 -29.46 -39.04
CA HIS A 8 -18.49 -28.80 -37.77
C HIS A 8 -17.25 -28.57 -36.93
N GLY A 9 -16.90 -27.30 -36.75
CA GLY A 9 -15.94 -26.86 -35.76
C GLY A 9 -16.64 -26.59 -34.43
N SER A 10 -16.38 -27.39 -33.42
CA SER A 10 -16.78 -27.12 -32.04
C SER A 10 -16.01 -25.92 -31.47
N PRO A 11 -16.66 -24.99 -30.77
CA PRO A 11 -15.99 -23.92 -30.07
C PRO A 11 -15.27 -24.51 -28.84
N GLY A 12 -13.95 -24.39 -28.81
CA GLY A 12 -13.12 -24.74 -27.65
C GLY A 12 -13.49 -23.84 -26.47
N MET A 13 -13.98 -24.46 -25.41
CA MET A 13 -14.05 -23.83 -24.08
C MET A 13 -12.62 -23.55 -23.62
N GLY A 14 -12.24 -22.25 -23.54
CA GLY A 14 -11.01 -21.80 -22.91
C GLY A 14 -10.98 -22.20 -21.44
N PRO A 15 -9.80 -22.53 -20.89
CA PRO A 15 -9.68 -22.86 -19.49
C PRO A 15 -10.00 -21.61 -18.65
N GLY A 16 -11.08 -21.67 -17.89
CA GLY A 16 -11.36 -20.70 -16.84
C GLY A 16 -10.19 -20.68 -15.86
N THR A 17 -9.51 -19.57 -15.75
CA THR A 17 -8.43 -19.35 -14.79
C THR A 17 -9.04 -19.43 -13.39
N SER A 18 -8.97 -20.60 -12.78
CA SER A 18 -9.32 -20.81 -11.38
C SER A 18 -8.27 -20.10 -10.54
N ALA A 19 -8.61 -18.94 -10.00
CA ALA A 19 -7.75 -18.21 -9.08
C ALA A 19 -7.41 -19.11 -7.88
N ASN A 20 -6.13 -19.18 -7.55
CA ASN A 20 -5.64 -19.98 -6.42
C ASN A 20 -6.24 -19.39 -5.12
N PRO A 21 -6.96 -20.18 -4.28
CA PRO A 21 -7.60 -19.67 -3.08
C PRO A 21 -6.65 -19.00 -2.08
N LYS A 22 -5.34 -19.32 -2.11
CA LYS A 22 -4.32 -18.64 -1.30
C LYS A 22 -3.98 -17.24 -1.82
N GLU A 23 -3.91 -17.04 -3.13
CA GLU A 23 -3.71 -15.72 -3.74
C GLU A 23 -4.91 -14.81 -3.44
N SER A 24 -6.12 -15.30 -3.64
CA SER A 24 -7.35 -14.56 -3.34
C SER A 24 -7.45 -14.14 -1.85
N ALA A 25 -7.01 -14.97 -0.91
CA ALA A 25 -7.03 -14.62 0.52
C ALA A 25 -5.99 -13.54 0.88
N THR A 26 -4.80 -13.58 0.25
CA THR A 26 -3.74 -12.59 0.45
C THR A 26 -4.16 -11.22 -0.10
N ASP A 27 -4.79 -11.22 -1.27
CA ASP A 27 -5.26 -10.00 -1.94
C ASP A 27 -6.43 -9.37 -1.16
N THR A 28 -7.37 -10.18 -0.68
CA THR A 28 -8.46 -9.74 0.21
C THR A 28 -7.89 -9.07 1.47
N PHE A 29 -6.90 -9.69 2.14
CA PHE A 29 -6.29 -9.10 3.33
C PHE A 29 -5.62 -7.76 3.01
N ALA A 30 -4.82 -7.67 1.94
CA ALA A 30 -4.14 -6.44 1.55
C ALA A 30 -5.14 -5.29 1.30
N THR A 31 -6.27 -5.58 0.64
CA THR A 31 -7.31 -4.59 0.39
C THR A 31 -8.00 -4.13 1.67
N LEU A 32 -8.42 -5.05 2.53
CA LEU A 32 -9.05 -4.71 3.82
C LEU A 32 -8.09 -3.94 4.72
N HIS A 33 -6.81 -4.31 4.75
CA HIS A 33 -5.79 -3.63 5.55
C HIS A 33 -5.53 -2.20 5.06
N SER A 34 -5.41 -2.00 3.74
CA SER A 34 -5.29 -0.67 3.16
C SER A 34 -6.49 0.23 3.51
N LEU A 35 -7.71 -0.31 3.48
CA LEU A 35 -8.91 0.44 3.89
C LEU A 35 -8.94 0.72 5.40
N ALA A 36 -8.47 -0.21 6.22
CA ALA A 36 -8.40 -0.01 7.67
C ALA A 36 -7.45 1.13 8.05
N LEU A 37 -6.30 1.24 7.35
CA LEU A 37 -5.32 2.30 7.58
C LEU A 37 -5.78 3.68 7.07
N ARG A 38 -6.52 3.72 5.96
CA ARG A 38 -6.93 4.99 5.31
C ARG A 38 -8.32 5.47 5.72
N GLY A 39 -9.13 4.60 6.30
CA GLY A 39 -10.56 4.82 6.50
C GLY A 39 -11.39 4.73 5.23
N ALA A 40 -10.93 5.35 4.12
CA ALA A 40 -11.57 5.28 2.80
C ALA A 40 -10.54 5.29 1.67
N ALA A 41 -10.86 4.67 0.52
CA ALA A 41 -10.03 4.71 -0.67
C ALA A 41 -10.89 4.82 -1.95
N ARG A 42 -10.50 5.74 -2.86
CA ARG A 42 -11.21 5.92 -4.14
C ARG A 42 -10.98 4.78 -5.12
N GLN A 43 -9.83 4.14 -5.02
CA GLN A 43 -9.44 2.99 -5.84
C GLN A 43 -8.94 1.88 -4.93
N LEU A 44 -9.31 0.66 -5.23
CA LEU A 44 -8.84 -0.54 -4.55
C LEU A 44 -7.87 -1.30 -5.45
N PRO A 45 -6.95 -2.09 -4.89
CA PRO A 45 -6.02 -2.93 -5.65
C PRO A 45 -6.74 -3.98 -6.49
N GLU A 46 -7.91 -4.43 -6.03
CA GLU A 46 -8.76 -5.42 -6.69
C GLU A 46 -10.13 -4.84 -7.04
N GLU A 47 -10.84 -5.50 -7.96
CA GLU A 47 -12.23 -5.20 -8.23
C GLU A 47 -13.08 -5.37 -6.96
N PRO A 48 -13.76 -4.30 -6.50
CA PRO A 48 -14.47 -4.33 -5.23
C PRO A 48 -15.73 -5.22 -5.23
N GLY A 49 -16.09 -5.77 -6.39
CA GLY A 49 -17.36 -6.49 -6.57
C GLY A 49 -17.52 -7.71 -5.67
N SER A 50 -16.48 -8.49 -5.41
CA SER A 50 -16.50 -9.63 -4.49
C SER A 50 -16.65 -9.15 -3.04
N LEU A 51 -15.87 -8.18 -2.62
CA LEU A 51 -15.87 -7.64 -1.26
C LEU A 51 -17.20 -6.94 -0.91
N ILE A 52 -17.83 -6.29 -1.90
CA ILE A 52 -19.17 -5.68 -1.75
C ILE A 52 -20.23 -6.78 -1.60
N ARG A 53 -20.20 -7.82 -2.43
CA ARG A 53 -21.15 -8.94 -2.33
C ARG A 53 -21.04 -9.73 -1.02
N GLU A 54 -19.82 -9.82 -0.48
CA GLU A 54 -19.55 -10.42 0.82
C GLU A 54 -19.91 -9.48 1.99
N GLY A 55 -20.30 -8.24 1.70
CA GLY A 55 -20.65 -7.24 2.72
C GLY A 55 -19.46 -6.73 3.51
N LEU A 56 -18.23 -6.91 3.03
CA LEU A 56 -17.01 -6.47 3.72
C LEU A 56 -16.69 -4.99 3.46
N VAL A 57 -17.08 -4.51 2.28
CA VAL A 57 -16.81 -3.15 1.81
C VAL A 57 -18.10 -2.53 1.31
N ARG A 58 -18.24 -1.22 1.49
CA ARG A 58 -19.36 -0.44 0.95
C ARG A 58 -18.87 0.77 0.15
N PRO A 59 -19.55 1.16 -0.92
CA PRO A 59 -19.29 2.42 -1.61
C PRO A 59 -19.82 3.60 -0.78
N THR A 60 -19.08 4.72 -0.80
CA THR A 60 -19.43 6.00 -0.17
C THR A 60 -19.08 7.17 -1.08
N SER A 61 -19.44 8.40 -0.72
CA SER A 61 -19.03 9.60 -1.46
C SER A 61 -17.52 9.84 -1.47
N LYS A 62 -16.78 9.24 -0.52
CA LYS A 62 -15.32 9.32 -0.42
C LYS A 62 -14.59 8.16 -1.12
N GLY A 63 -15.33 7.20 -1.66
CA GLY A 63 -14.81 5.98 -2.24
C GLY A 63 -15.36 4.74 -1.55
N TYR A 64 -14.52 3.78 -1.26
CA TYR A 64 -14.87 2.52 -0.58
C TYR A 64 -14.43 2.56 0.87
N GLU A 65 -15.26 2.06 1.77
CA GLU A 65 -14.99 1.97 3.21
C GLU A 65 -15.30 0.54 3.71
N LEU A 66 -14.64 0.14 4.81
CA LEU A 66 -14.98 -1.12 5.48
C LEU A 66 -16.36 -1.01 6.13
N THR A 67 -17.12 -2.10 6.07
CA THR A 67 -18.29 -2.28 6.92
C THR A 67 -17.88 -2.80 8.30
N GLU A 68 -18.81 -2.90 9.24
CA GLU A 68 -18.53 -3.55 10.53
C GLU A 68 -18.07 -5.01 10.36
N LEU A 69 -18.64 -5.73 9.39
CA LEU A 69 -18.19 -7.09 9.03
C LEU A 69 -16.77 -7.07 8.44
N GLY A 70 -16.47 -6.07 7.60
CA GLY A 70 -15.14 -5.84 7.05
C GLY A 70 -14.10 -5.58 8.13
N HIS A 71 -14.40 -4.73 9.11
CA HIS A 71 -13.51 -4.48 10.25
C HIS A 71 -13.25 -5.75 11.09
N ARG A 72 -14.29 -6.54 11.36
CA ARG A 72 -14.12 -7.82 12.08
C ARG A 72 -13.26 -8.81 11.28
N ARG A 73 -13.51 -8.91 9.97
CA ARG A 73 -12.71 -9.79 9.09
C ARG A 73 -11.26 -9.36 9.02
N HIS A 74 -11.02 -8.05 8.85
CA HIS A 74 -9.68 -7.46 8.86
C HIS A 74 -8.93 -7.80 10.16
N ARG A 75 -9.53 -7.53 11.33
CA ARG A 75 -8.90 -7.84 12.63
C ARG A 75 -8.49 -9.30 12.77
N ALA A 76 -9.37 -10.22 12.39
CA ALA A 76 -9.07 -11.65 12.46
C ALA A 76 -7.90 -12.05 11.56
N LEU A 77 -7.83 -11.51 10.34
CA LEU A 77 -6.72 -11.76 9.39
C LEU A 77 -5.42 -11.13 9.89
N PHE A 78 -5.46 -9.90 10.37
CA PHE A 78 -4.32 -9.16 10.90
C PHE A 78 -3.70 -9.84 12.13
N GLU A 79 -4.52 -10.27 13.09
CA GLU A 79 -4.06 -11.04 14.23
C GLU A 79 -3.49 -12.41 13.84
N GLY A 80 -4.06 -13.04 12.80
CA GLY A 80 -3.54 -14.28 12.23
C GLY A 80 -2.14 -14.09 11.67
N GLU A 81 -1.94 -13.02 10.89
CA GLU A 81 -0.63 -12.69 10.34
C GLU A 81 0.38 -12.33 11.44
N ARG A 82 0.01 -11.46 12.40
CA ARG A 82 0.90 -11.10 13.53
C ARG A 82 1.43 -12.32 14.28
N ARG A 83 0.63 -13.36 14.42
CA ARG A 83 1.06 -14.62 15.09
C ARG A 83 1.98 -15.47 14.22
N SER A 84 2.01 -15.25 12.92
CA SER A 84 2.80 -16.03 11.97
C SER A 84 4.16 -15.41 11.62
N ILE A 85 4.37 -14.13 11.95
CA ILE A 85 5.60 -13.38 11.64
C ILE A 85 6.50 -13.26 12.87
N ASP A 86 7.79 -13.05 12.61
CA ASP A 86 8.77 -12.74 13.66
C ASP A 86 8.73 -11.25 13.98
N LEU A 87 8.00 -10.89 15.05
CA LEU A 87 7.87 -9.49 15.50
C LEU A 87 9.21 -8.90 15.95
N GLY A 88 10.12 -9.69 16.52
CA GLY A 88 11.43 -9.20 16.95
C GLY A 88 12.30 -8.77 15.77
N LEU A 89 12.30 -9.55 14.68
CA LEU A 89 12.99 -9.15 13.45
C LEU A 89 12.34 -7.93 12.79
N LEU A 90 11.00 -7.81 12.86
CA LEU A 90 10.30 -6.64 12.34
C LEU A 90 10.62 -5.39 13.16
N GLU A 91 10.67 -5.48 14.47
CA GLU A 91 11.07 -4.40 15.38
C GLU A 91 12.51 -3.94 15.11
N MET A 92 13.44 -4.86 14.91
CA MET A 92 14.82 -4.55 14.51
C MET A 92 14.89 -3.81 13.16
N ALA A 93 14.02 -4.15 12.20
CA ALA A 93 13.92 -3.42 10.94
C ALA A 93 13.35 -2.02 11.16
N TYR A 94 12.29 -1.90 11.95
CA TYR A 94 11.62 -0.64 12.28
C TYR A 94 12.53 0.35 13.03
N ALA A 95 13.41 -0.13 13.89
CA ALA A 95 14.25 0.71 14.78
C ALA A 95 15.02 1.85 14.07
N ARG A 96 15.23 1.74 12.75
CA ARG A 96 15.87 2.79 11.94
C ARG A 96 14.90 3.80 11.34
N LEU A 97 13.61 3.45 11.26
CA LEU A 97 12.59 4.26 10.58
C LEU A 97 12.34 5.60 11.30
N PRO A 98 12.28 5.71 12.65
CA PRO A 98 12.04 6.97 13.33
C PRO A 98 13.06 8.07 12.98
N GLY A 99 14.32 7.70 12.79
CA GLY A 99 15.36 8.66 12.36
C GLY A 99 15.10 9.21 10.95
N LEU A 100 14.62 8.37 10.03
CA LEU A 100 14.23 8.80 8.69
C LEU A 100 12.94 9.60 8.72
N THR A 101 11.97 9.22 9.53
CA THR A 101 10.70 9.95 9.74
C THR A 101 10.97 11.38 10.21
N ARG A 102 11.88 11.56 11.17
CA ARG A 102 12.28 12.91 11.62
C ARG A 102 12.88 13.73 10.49
N ARG A 103 13.81 13.16 9.71
CA ARG A 103 14.42 13.83 8.55
C ARG A 103 13.38 14.20 7.49
N LEU A 104 12.39 13.33 7.27
CA LEU A 104 11.27 13.59 6.34
C LEU A 104 10.40 14.75 6.84
N ARG A 105 10.09 14.78 8.15
CA ARG A 105 9.33 15.86 8.78
C ARG A 105 10.06 17.19 8.67
N ASP A 106 11.36 17.24 9.01
CA ASP A 106 12.16 18.45 8.92
C ASP A 106 12.18 18.97 7.47
N LEU A 107 12.31 18.05 6.50
CA LEU A 107 12.29 18.39 5.08
C LEU A 107 10.90 18.89 4.62
N SER A 108 9.80 18.35 5.17
CA SER A 108 8.45 18.82 4.84
C SER A 108 8.19 20.25 5.32
N LEU A 109 8.67 20.61 6.51
CA LEU A 109 8.58 21.96 7.05
C LEU A 109 9.41 22.95 6.20
N GLU A 110 10.62 22.55 5.83
CA GLU A 110 11.47 23.35 4.93
C GLU A 110 10.80 23.52 3.55
N TRP A 111 10.15 22.45 3.04
CA TRP A 111 9.43 22.48 1.77
C TRP A 111 8.26 23.47 1.75
N GLU A 112 7.48 23.50 2.84
CA GLU A 112 6.34 24.43 2.95
C GLU A 112 6.79 25.90 2.99
N ALA A 113 7.96 26.19 3.56
CA ALA A 113 8.51 27.52 3.70
C ALA A 113 9.14 28.08 2.41
N ASN A 114 9.32 27.27 1.36
CA ASN A 114 10.10 27.62 0.18
C ASN A 114 9.27 27.67 -1.11
N ASP A 115 9.77 28.39 -2.11
CA ASP A 115 9.20 28.47 -3.46
C ASP A 115 9.47 27.20 -4.30
N GLU A 116 8.84 27.12 -5.46
CA GLU A 116 8.92 25.95 -6.33
C GLU A 116 10.35 25.66 -6.83
N LEU A 117 11.15 26.71 -7.11
CA LEU A 117 12.53 26.55 -7.57
C LEU A 117 13.39 25.90 -6.48
N THR A 118 13.27 26.38 -5.26
CA THR A 118 13.98 25.83 -4.09
C THR A 118 13.50 24.41 -3.76
N ARG A 119 12.20 24.16 -3.87
CA ARG A 119 11.63 22.79 -3.74
C ARG A 119 12.23 21.81 -4.74
N GLY A 120 12.42 22.24 -5.99
CA GLY A 120 13.11 21.44 -7.01
C GLY A 120 14.52 21.00 -6.58
N GLN A 121 15.25 21.88 -5.88
CA GLN A 121 16.58 21.56 -5.34
C GLN A 121 16.54 20.59 -4.15
N MET A 122 15.41 20.51 -3.43
CA MET A 122 15.23 19.62 -2.29
C MET A 122 14.86 18.19 -2.70
N VAL A 123 14.41 17.97 -3.94
CA VAL A 123 14.00 16.64 -4.45
C VAL A 123 15.07 15.57 -4.22
N GLY A 124 16.35 15.89 -4.46
CA GLY A 124 17.45 14.95 -4.24
C GLY A 124 17.57 14.49 -2.79
N ARG A 125 17.33 15.38 -1.82
CA ARG A 125 17.35 15.05 -0.38
C ARG A 125 16.18 14.12 -0.02
N LEU A 126 15.01 14.38 -0.59
CA LEU A 126 13.82 13.56 -0.37
C LEU A 126 14.00 12.15 -0.98
N CYS A 127 14.53 12.06 -2.19
CA CYS A 127 14.85 10.79 -2.83
C CYS A 127 15.85 9.96 -2.00
N ALA A 128 16.87 10.60 -1.42
CA ALA A 128 17.84 9.91 -0.55
C ALA A 128 17.17 9.29 0.69
N ILE A 129 16.20 9.97 1.31
CA ILE A 129 15.44 9.41 2.43
C ILE A 129 14.63 8.18 1.99
N VAL A 130 14.00 8.22 0.82
CA VAL A 130 13.26 7.09 0.25
C VAL A 130 14.18 5.91 -0.03
N ASP A 131 15.37 6.15 -0.59
CA ASP A 131 16.35 5.11 -0.89
C ASP A 131 16.88 4.42 0.38
N GLU A 132 17.09 5.17 1.46
CA GLU A 132 17.43 4.57 2.75
C GLU A 132 16.28 3.71 3.32
N ALA A 133 15.03 4.15 3.17
CA ALA A 133 13.86 3.38 3.61
C ALA A 133 13.66 2.10 2.80
N GLU A 134 14.08 2.06 1.54
CA GLU A 134 13.96 0.87 0.68
C GLU A 134 14.63 -0.36 1.30
N LEU A 135 15.81 -0.19 1.91
CA LEU A 135 16.51 -1.29 2.56
C LEU A 135 15.74 -1.82 3.78
N ILE A 136 15.10 -0.94 4.55
CA ILE A 136 14.25 -1.30 5.68
C ILE A 136 13.06 -2.10 5.16
N LEU A 137 12.37 -1.59 4.14
CA LEU A 137 11.20 -2.22 3.54
C LEU A 137 11.49 -3.58 2.89
N ARG A 138 12.66 -3.76 2.29
CA ARG A 138 13.09 -5.08 1.78
C ARG A 138 13.18 -6.11 2.90
N ARG A 139 13.76 -5.75 4.04
CA ARG A 139 13.86 -6.63 5.21
C ARG A 139 12.49 -6.93 5.78
N SER A 140 11.65 -5.91 5.94
CA SER A 140 10.30 -6.06 6.46
C SER A 140 9.40 -6.89 5.55
N ALA A 141 9.55 -6.77 4.22
CA ALA A 141 8.82 -7.57 3.25
C ALA A 141 9.20 -9.07 3.27
N ALA A 142 10.42 -9.40 3.70
CA ALA A 142 10.83 -10.79 3.91
C ALA A 142 10.15 -11.41 5.15
N ILE A 143 9.72 -10.58 6.11
CA ILE A 143 9.04 -10.99 7.35
C ILE A 143 7.52 -10.97 7.15
N ALA A 144 6.99 -9.86 6.65
CA ALA A 144 5.58 -9.64 6.35
C ALA A 144 5.45 -9.12 4.90
N PRO A 145 5.02 -9.96 3.93
CA PRO A 145 5.04 -9.66 2.50
C PRO A 145 4.31 -8.38 2.10
N ARG A 146 3.30 -7.94 2.86
CA ARG A 146 2.53 -6.71 2.58
C ARG A 146 3.41 -5.45 2.55
N PHE A 147 4.52 -5.40 3.31
CA PHE A 147 5.44 -4.27 3.29
C PHE A 147 6.09 -4.03 1.92
N ALA A 148 6.11 -5.02 1.03
CA ALA A 148 6.54 -4.84 -0.35
C ALA A 148 5.69 -3.84 -1.13
N SER A 149 4.42 -3.65 -0.74
CA SER A 149 3.52 -2.68 -1.37
C SER A 149 3.97 -1.24 -1.14
N TYR A 150 4.46 -0.92 0.06
CA TYR A 150 4.96 0.42 0.39
C TYR A 150 6.19 0.77 -0.43
N ARG A 151 7.13 -0.18 -0.59
CA ARG A 151 8.29 0.02 -1.45
C ARG A 151 7.88 0.42 -2.86
N ARG A 152 7.00 -0.37 -3.51
CA ARG A 152 6.52 -0.07 -4.87
C ARG A 152 5.84 1.29 -4.97
N ARG A 153 5.03 1.66 -3.97
CA ARG A 153 4.32 2.94 -3.94
C ARG A 153 5.28 4.11 -3.75
N LEU A 154 6.29 3.99 -2.91
CA LEU A 154 7.36 4.98 -2.75
C LEU A 154 8.18 5.11 -4.02
N ASP A 155 8.52 4.00 -4.70
CA ASP A 155 9.23 4.03 -6.00
C ASP A 155 8.42 4.78 -7.06
N VAL A 156 7.10 4.55 -7.15
CA VAL A 156 6.23 5.28 -8.07
C VAL A 156 6.17 6.78 -7.72
N ALA A 157 5.99 7.12 -6.44
CA ALA A 157 5.95 8.52 -6.01
C ALA A 157 7.28 9.24 -6.31
N LYS A 158 8.41 8.58 -6.03
CA LYS A 158 9.76 9.08 -6.35
C LYS A 158 9.94 9.28 -7.86
N TYR A 159 9.50 8.33 -8.68
CA TYR A 159 9.57 8.47 -10.14
C TYR A 159 8.79 9.68 -10.63
N LEU A 160 7.54 9.87 -10.19
CA LEU A 160 6.71 11.00 -10.60
C LEU A 160 7.26 12.34 -10.07
N LEU A 161 7.85 12.34 -8.88
CA LEU A 161 8.55 13.52 -8.34
C LEU A 161 9.77 13.90 -9.20
N LEU A 162 10.55 12.92 -9.64
CA LEU A 162 11.70 13.14 -10.53
C LEU A 162 11.27 13.60 -11.93
N ASP A 163 10.07 13.22 -12.37
CA ASP A 163 9.43 13.72 -13.61
C ASP A 163 8.79 15.12 -13.42
N SER A 164 9.21 15.83 -12.38
CA SER A 164 8.82 17.21 -12.06
C SER A 164 7.39 17.40 -11.54
N ASP A 165 6.67 16.35 -11.14
CA ASP A 165 5.39 16.49 -10.45
C ASP A 165 5.61 16.64 -8.95
N LEU A 166 5.83 17.86 -8.48
CA LEU A 166 6.16 18.17 -7.08
C LEU A 166 5.05 17.80 -6.09
N ARG A 167 3.82 17.55 -6.55
CA ARG A 167 2.72 17.06 -5.69
C ARG A 167 3.05 15.74 -5.01
N TYR A 168 3.85 14.89 -5.67
CA TYR A 168 4.23 13.59 -5.13
C TYR A 168 5.25 13.65 -3.98
N ALA A 169 5.73 14.83 -3.60
CA ALA A 169 6.50 15.01 -2.38
C ALA A 169 5.60 14.88 -1.13
N PHE A 170 4.74 15.85 -0.89
CA PHE A 170 4.05 16.04 0.38
C PHE A 170 2.53 16.29 0.27
N GLU A 171 1.94 16.38 -0.92
CA GLU A 171 0.50 16.66 -1.07
C GLU A 171 -0.36 15.47 -0.61
N THR A 172 -1.39 15.78 0.20
CA THR A 172 -2.26 14.75 0.82
C THR A 172 -3.34 14.19 -0.11
N GLY A 173 -3.62 14.83 -1.23
CA GLY A 173 -4.65 14.40 -2.20
C GLY A 173 -4.20 13.29 -3.16
N VAL A 174 -2.92 12.97 -3.18
CA VAL A 174 -2.29 11.99 -4.07
C VAL A 174 -1.51 10.94 -3.28
N GLN A 175 -1.02 9.91 -3.97
CA GLN A 175 -0.12 8.91 -3.38
C GLN A 175 1.31 9.46 -3.30
N SER A 176 1.47 10.59 -2.57
CA SER A 176 2.76 11.22 -2.34
C SER A 176 3.65 10.39 -1.42
N ILE A 177 4.94 10.74 -1.38
CA ILE A 177 5.89 10.12 -0.44
C ILE A 177 5.37 10.26 1.00
N LEU A 178 4.87 11.44 1.40
CA LEU A 178 4.32 11.65 2.74
C LEU A 178 3.10 10.75 3.02
N THR A 179 2.16 10.66 2.07
CA THR A 179 0.97 9.83 2.23
C THR A 179 1.32 8.36 2.42
N VAL A 180 2.23 7.84 1.59
CA VAL A 180 2.69 6.45 1.68
C VAL A 180 3.48 6.21 2.98
N TRP A 181 4.30 7.18 3.38
CA TRP A 181 5.09 7.10 4.60
C TRP A 181 4.24 7.00 5.85
N ARG A 182 3.20 7.86 5.97
CA ARG A 182 2.25 7.82 7.10
C ARG A 182 1.56 6.46 7.21
N GLU A 183 1.05 5.94 6.11
CA GLU A 183 0.42 4.61 6.10
C GLU A 183 1.40 3.50 6.52
N MET A 184 2.62 3.56 6.00
CA MET A 184 3.68 2.61 6.33
C MET A 184 4.03 2.66 7.83
N THR A 185 4.21 3.85 8.37
CA THR A 185 4.53 4.04 9.81
C THR A 185 3.39 3.52 10.69
N GLU A 186 2.14 3.85 10.34
CA GLU A 186 0.96 3.36 11.05
C GLU A 186 0.88 1.83 11.02
N ASP A 187 1.14 1.19 9.86
CA ASP A 187 1.16 -0.25 9.74
C ASP A 187 2.23 -0.90 10.65
N TYR A 188 3.44 -0.31 10.74
CA TYR A 188 4.45 -0.77 11.67
C TYR A 188 3.99 -0.67 13.12
N LEU A 189 3.47 0.49 13.54
CA LEU A 189 3.03 0.72 14.91
C LEU A 189 1.91 -0.25 15.31
N GLN A 190 0.89 -0.41 14.47
CA GLN A 190 -0.18 -1.37 14.71
C GLN A 190 0.34 -2.81 14.78
N THR A 191 1.27 -3.18 13.89
CA THR A 191 1.82 -4.54 13.85
C THR A 191 2.67 -4.85 15.07
N LEU A 192 3.49 -3.92 15.50
CA LEU A 192 4.33 -4.06 16.69
C LEU A 192 3.54 -3.87 18.00
N GLY A 193 2.36 -3.24 17.93
CA GLY A 193 1.55 -2.93 19.11
C GLY A 193 2.12 -1.74 19.89
N CYS A 194 2.85 -0.85 19.20
CA CYS A 194 3.37 0.37 19.77
C CYS A 194 2.32 1.48 19.74
N ALA A 195 2.31 2.35 20.77
CA ALA A 195 1.54 3.59 20.72
C ALA A 195 2.21 4.59 19.78
N HIS A 196 1.41 5.46 19.15
CA HIS A 196 1.93 6.66 18.49
C HIS A 196 2.67 7.53 19.51
N ASP A 197 3.90 7.92 19.22
CA ASP A 197 4.50 9.08 19.87
C ASP A 197 3.87 10.34 19.27
N GLU A 198 3.46 11.31 20.11
CA GLU A 198 2.81 12.55 19.66
C GLU A 198 3.70 13.40 18.72
N ASP A 199 4.97 13.04 18.58
CA ASP A 199 5.97 13.67 17.69
C ASP A 199 6.10 12.98 16.31
N ASP A 200 5.33 11.94 16.01
CA ASP A 200 5.30 11.33 14.69
C ASP A 200 4.50 12.20 13.70
N LEU A 201 4.87 12.21 12.41
CA LEU A 201 4.41 13.03 11.27
C LEU A 201 2.92 13.40 11.24
#